data_983b92468db76127096f40b4e7439380
#
_entry.id   983b92468db76127096f40b4e7439380
#
_cell.length_a   1.000
_cell.length_b   1.000
_cell.length_c   1.000
_cell.angle_alpha   90.00
_cell.angle_beta   90.00
_cell.angle_gamma   90.00
#
_symmetry.space_group_name_H-M   'P 1'
#
loop_
_entity.id
_entity.type
_entity.pdbx_description
1 polymer ?
#
loop_
_entity_poly.entity_id
_entity_poly.type
_entity_poly.pdbx_seq_one_letter_code
_entity_poly.pdbx_strand_id
1 'polypeptide(L)'
;MQKISLLPVRKIISLIAVIIFSIGASRAQSVYVPYSYQLDQQFNSSIYGINTSFHTSLKPFLIDSIIAPTYNAIMQRGVDSSRKSWVVRKIFNEHLFDVKTKEFTFYADYLPDLQLGRDFTGKTTTDMNTRGYQFGGTIGTKFFFYTSGFENQGKFPPYLNDYINKINFVPGQAYDRSFGKSSKDWSYVTSIISYTPIKQLNITLGYDKTFIGDGYRSLLLSDFAANYPLLRLTANLGKVQYMIMWAYLDDAQATKFDSFGNNRRKWGAFHYLDWNISNRFSLGFFNALIAEEADDNGRYHGFDLNYINPVFYSSSLGPSSQPDNVLAGFTGKYKILDKTAIYAQLLIDRFNAGDFFSGGNTNNTNGLQVGIRGADLFSVNKLNYLLEFNTVKPYTYSSSQPITSYTNFSEPLGDPLGANFREFIGILNYSVGRFDFMGQLNYAKYGLDPASLNFGKDVNKPFIPTPGTTGSVGQGIATNLYYAEGTASLLINPKYNLRFELGGLLRDETNSLGSKKTALITFGLRSTFRSLYHDF
;
A
#
# COMPACT_ATOMS: atom_id res chain seq x y z
N MET A 1 -29.43 23.81 36.96
CA MET A 1 -29.94 22.87 35.93
C MET A 1 -30.26 23.65 34.68
N GLN A 2 -29.31 23.70 33.73
CA GLN A 2 -29.55 24.31 32.42
C GLN A 2 -30.23 23.28 31.51
N LYS A 3 -31.40 23.62 31.00
CA LYS A 3 -32.09 22.83 29.97
C LYS A 3 -31.31 22.89 28.65
N ILE A 4 -30.59 21.84 28.33
CA ILE A 4 -29.99 21.68 26.97
C ILE A 4 -31.15 21.55 25.99
N SER A 5 -31.30 22.54 25.09
CA SER A 5 -32.34 22.53 24.07
C SER A 5 -32.02 21.47 23.00
N LEU A 6 -32.83 20.44 22.87
CA LEU A 6 -32.73 19.36 21.88
C LEU A 6 -33.10 19.77 20.44
N LEU A 7 -33.38 21.06 20.21
CA LEU A 7 -33.78 21.60 18.90
C LEU A 7 -32.74 21.46 17.77
N PRO A 8 -31.42 21.64 17.99
CA PRO A 8 -30.45 21.52 16.91
C PRO A 8 -30.24 20.06 16.46
N VAL A 9 -30.30 19.11 17.41
CA VAL A 9 -30.10 17.68 17.11
C VAL A 9 -31.23 17.11 16.24
N ARG A 10 -32.48 17.50 16.50
CA ARG A 10 -33.63 17.11 15.68
C ARG A 10 -33.53 17.64 14.25
N LYS A 11 -33.06 18.86 14.04
CA LYS A 11 -32.85 19.42 12.69
C LYS A 11 -31.75 18.72 11.94
N ILE A 12 -30.66 18.35 12.62
CA ILE A 12 -29.54 17.59 12.03
C ILE A 12 -30.01 16.17 11.65
N ILE A 13 -30.75 15.49 12.52
CA ILE A 13 -31.33 14.17 12.23
C ILE A 13 -32.34 14.27 11.06
N SER A 14 -33.17 15.30 11.01
CA SER A 14 -34.10 15.51 9.90
C SER A 14 -33.38 15.81 8.59
N LEU A 15 -32.30 16.59 8.61
CA LEU A 15 -31.47 16.87 7.42
C LEU A 15 -30.78 15.59 6.92
N ILE A 16 -30.25 14.77 7.81
CA ILE A 16 -29.67 13.46 7.49
C ILE A 16 -30.74 12.52 6.93
N ALA A 17 -31.93 12.49 7.52
CA ALA A 17 -33.06 11.71 7.02
C ALA A 17 -33.51 12.15 5.62
N VAL A 18 -33.60 13.45 5.35
CA VAL A 18 -33.95 14.00 4.02
C VAL A 18 -32.88 13.65 2.97
N ILE A 19 -31.60 13.68 3.33
CA ILE A 19 -30.50 13.26 2.45
C ILE A 19 -30.60 11.75 2.16
N ILE A 20 -31.03 10.93 3.12
CA ILE A 20 -31.20 9.47 2.95
C ILE A 20 -32.42 9.14 2.07
N PHE A 21 -33.48 9.94 2.07
CA PHE A 21 -34.72 9.66 1.34
C PHE A 21 -34.80 10.22 -0.09
N SER A 22 -33.87 11.09 -0.52
CA SER A 22 -33.85 11.67 -1.88
C SER A 22 -33.16 10.77 -2.93
N ILE A 23 -33.16 9.44 -2.77
CA ILE A 23 -32.36 8.56 -3.60
C ILE A 23 -33.21 7.92 -4.69
N GLY A 24 -33.12 8.48 -5.90
CA GLY A 24 -33.44 7.78 -7.13
C GLY A 24 -32.57 6.51 -7.28
N ALA A 25 -33.10 5.44 -7.87
CA ALA A 25 -32.45 4.15 -8.04
C ALA A 25 -31.19 4.25 -8.94
N SER A 26 -30.11 4.84 -8.44
CA SER A 26 -28.80 4.77 -9.09
C SER A 26 -28.08 3.51 -8.64
N ARG A 27 -27.60 2.71 -9.58
CA ARG A 27 -26.81 1.50 -9.31
C ARG A 27 -25.48 1.92 -8.69
N ALA A 28 -25.36 1.75 -7.38
CA ALA A 28 -24.09 1.93 -6.68
C ALA A 28 -23.23 0.68 -6.90
N GLN A 29 -21.98 0.85 -7.32
CA GLN A 29 -21.03 -0.26 -7.43
C GLN A 29 -20.18 -0.31 -6.15
N SER A 30 -20.04 -1.49 -5.58
CA SER A 30 -19.28 -1.72 -4.33
C SER A 30 -18.03 -2.59 -4.54
N VAL A 31 -17.74 -2.96 -5.79
CA VAL A 31 -16.67 -3.90 -6.15
C VAL A 31 -15.32 -3.20 -6.09
N TYR A 32 -14.40 -3.76 -5.29
CA TYR A 32 -13.00 -3.35 -5.24
C TYR A 32 -12.17 -4.05 -6.31
N VAL A 33 -11.20 -3.30 -6.84
CA VAL A 33 -10.09 -3.85 -7.64
C VAL A 33 -9.00 -4.25 -6.66
N PRO A 34 -8.57 -5.54 -6.58
CA PRO A 34 -7.44 -5.93 -5.75
C PRO A 34 -6.21 -5.08 -6.09
N TYR A 35 -5.59 -4.44 -5.07
CA TYR A 35 -4.48 -3.54 -5.32
C TYR A 35 -3.17 -4.31 -5.47
N SER A 36 -2.51 -4.08 -6.59
CA SER A 36 -1.08 -4.29 -6.82
C SER A 36 -0.64 -3.28 -7.87
N TYR A 37 0.61 -2.84 -7.85
CA TYR A 37 1.11 -1.91 -8.87
C TYR A 37 0.98 -2.48 -10.28
N GLN A 38 1.21 -3.79 -10.45
CA GLN A 38 1.10 -4.47 -11.73
C GLN A 38 -0.32 -4.41 -12.34
N LEU A 39 -1.35 -4.44 -11.50
CA LEU A 39 -2.74 -4.29 -11.95
C LEU A 39 -3.11 -2.81 -12.10
N ASP A 40 -2.75 -1.98 -11.12
CA ASP A 40 -3.07 -0.55 -11.07
C ASP A 40 -2.61 0.20 -12.32
N GLN A 41 -1.37 -0.03 -12.75
CA GLN A 41 -0.81 0.64 -13.94
C GLN A 41 -1.57 0.36 -15.25
N GLN A 42 -2.35 -0.72 -15.34
CA GLN A 42 -3.16 -1.03 -16.52
C GLN A 42 -4.35 -0.09 -16.68
N PHE A 43 -4.72 0.66 -15.64
CA PHE A 43 -5.75 1.68 -15.69
C PHE A 43 -5.22 3.06 -16.12
N ASN A 44 -3.90 3.26 -16.24
CA ASN A 44 -3.30 4.57 -16.51
C ASN A 44 -3.94 5.32 -17.68
N SER A 45 -4.22 4.62 -18.80
CA SER A 45 -4.85 5.24 -19.97
C SER A 45 -6.26 5.77 -19.69
N SER A 46 -7.01 5.13 -18.78
CA SER A 46 -8.37 5.53 -18.42
C SER A 46 -8.41 6.63 -17.38
N ILE A 47 -7.52 6.58 -16.38
CA ILE A 47 -7.57 7.46 -15.20
C ILE A 47 -6.77 8.76 -15.39
N TYR A 48 -5.72 8.75 -16.22
CA TYR A 48 -4.89 9.94 -16.50
C TYR A 48 -5.26 10.67 -17.77
N GLY A 49 -6.36 10.30 -18.45
CA GLY A 49 -6.91 11.09 -19.56
C GLY A 49 -7.26 12.51 -19.11
N ILE A 50 -6.95 13.54 -19.93
CA ILE A 50 -7.14 14.96 -19.54
C ILE A 50 -8.60 15.33 -19.25
N ASN A 51 -9.55 14.61 -19.81
CA ASN A 51 -10.98 14.88 -19.66
C ASN A 51 -11.61 14.11 -18.50
N THR A 52 -10.85 13.29 -17.77
CA THR A 52 -11.39 12.53 -16.62
C THR A 52 -11.21 13.29 -15.32
N SER A 53 -12.15 13.13 -14.39
CA SER A 53 -12.06 13.64 -13.02
C SER A 53 -11.96 12.50 -11.98
N PHE A 54 -11.38 11.37 -12.36
CA PHE A 54 -11.22 10.22 -11.48
C PHE A 54 -10.26 10.54 -10.32
N HIS A 55 -10.62 10.14 -9.09
CA HIS A 55 -9.78 10.26 -7.90
C HIS A 55 -8.76 9.11 -7.89
N THR A 56 -7.51 9.41 -8.25
CA THR A 56 -6.47 8.39 -8.51
C THR A 56 -5.63 8.06 -7.29
N SER A 57 -5.63 8.92 -6.27
CA SER A 57 -4.66 8.82 -5.18
C SER A 57 -5.06 7.83 -4.09
N LEU A 58 -6.35 7.49 -3.93
CA LEU A 58 -6.81 6.52 -2.93
C LEU A 58 -7.02 5.15 -3.55
N LYS A 59 -6.33 4.13 -3.04
CA LYS A 59 -6.43 2.74 -3.50
C LYS A 59 -6.68 1.77 -2.34
N PRO A 60 -7.28 0.61 -2.57
CA PRO A 60 -7.82 0.05 -3.84
C PRO A 60 -8.98 0.86 -4.42
N PHE A 61 -9.07 0.87 -5.76
CA PHE A 61 -10.17 1.55 -6.45
C PHE A 61 -11.50 0.80 -6.30
N LEU A 62 -12.58 1.58 -6.17
CA LEU A 62 -13.93 1.07 -6.43
C LEU A 62 -14.21 1.16 -7.93
N ILE A 63 -14.78 0.10 -8.50
CA ILE A 63 -15.15 0.09 -9.90
C ILE A 63 -16.30 1.08 -10.14
N ASP A 64 -16.06 2.06 -10.98
CA ASP A 64 -17.04 3.03 -11.44
C ASP A 64 -17.20 2.99 -12.97
N SER A 65 -17.95 3.93 -13.52
CA SER A 65 -18.17 4.02 -14.97
C SER A 65 -16.91 4.35 -15.78
N ILE A 66 -15.89 4.94 -15.15
CA ILE A 66 -14.63 5.34 -15.82
C ILE A 66 -13.71 4.12 -15.98
N ILE A 67 -13.53 3.33 -14.91
CA ILE A 67 -12.60 2.21 -14.93
C ILE A 67 -13.23 0.87 -15.30
N ALA A 68 -14.56 0.72 -15.22
CA ALA A 68 -15.26 -0.52 -15.54
C ALA A 68 -14.97 -1.07 -16.95
N PRO A 69 -14.91 -0.25 -18.02
CA PRO A 69 -14.56 -0.77 -19.36
C PRO A 69 -13.16 -1.38 -19.40
N THR A 70 -12.17 -0.72 -18.79
CA THR A 70 -10.79 -1.22 -18.71
C THR A 70 -10.70 -2.46 -17.84
N TYR A 71 -11.36 -2.48 -16.68
CA TYR A 71 -11.43 -3.67 -15.82
C TYR A 71 -12.00 -4.88 -16.57
N ASN A 72 -13.12 -4.69 -17.26
CA ASN A 72 -13.73 -5.75 -18.05
C ASN A 72 -12.81 -6.22 -19.19
N ALA A 73 -12.10 -5.32 -19.86
CA ALA A 73 -11.13 -5.66 -20.88
C ALA A 73 -9.95 -6.48 -20.33
N ILE A 74 -9.46 -6.14 -19.13
CA ILE A 74 -8.44 -6.92 -18.42
C ILE A 74 -8.96 -8.33 -18.11
N MET A 75 -10.16 -8.44 -17.54
CA MET A 75 -10.78 -9.72 -17.18
C MET A 75 -11.22 -10.57 -18.37
N GLN A 76 -11.29 -10.01 -19.58
CA GLN A 76 -11.60 -10.72 -20.82
C GLN A 76 -10.37 -10.94 -21.71
N ARG A 77 -9.20 -10.47 -21.31
CA ARG A 77 -7.97 -10.55 -22.10
C ARG A 77 -7.59 -12.01 -22.40
N GLY A 78 -7.53 -12.37 -23.69
CA GLY A 78 -7.20 -13.72 -24.14
C GLY A 78 -8.27 -14.78 -23.86
N VAL A 79 -9.48 -14.40 -23.43
CA VAL A 79 -10.62 -15.31 -23.38
C VAL A 79 -11.03 -15.68 -24.80
N ASP A 80 -11.24 -16.97 -25.05
CA ASP A 80 -11.60 -17.53 -26.37
C ASP A 80 -12.90 -18.33 -26.24
N SER A 81 -13.97 -17.81 -26.82
CA SER A 81 -15.31 -18.41 -26.80
C SER A 81 -15.43 -19.71 -27.59
N SER A 82 -14.45 -20.02 -28.42
CA SER A 82 -14.41 -21.28 -29.17
C SER A 82 -14.10 -22.49 -28.30
N ARG A 83 -13.51 -22.29 -27.13
CA ARG A 83 -13.19 -23.37 -26.18
C ARG A 83 -14.45 -23.94 -25.57
N LYS A 84 -14.78 -25.19 -25.92
CA LYS A 84 -16.02 -25.87 -25.50
C LYS A 84 -15.84 -26.79 -24.28
N SER A 85 -14.65 -27.41 -24.15
CA SER A 85 -14.38 -28.32 -23.05
C SER A 85 -14.45 -27.59 -21.69
N TRP A 86 -15.14 -28.17 -20.72
CA TRP A 86 -15.30 -27.61 -19.37
C TRP A 86 -13.93 -27.35 -18.73
N VAL A 87 -13.02 -28.31 -18.75
CA VAL A 87 -11.67 -28.19 -18.17
C VAL A 87 -10.90 -27.05 -18.84
N VAL A 88 -10.91 -26.98 -20.17
CA VAL A 88 -10.19 -25.96 -20.94
C VAL A 88 -10.74 -24.55 -20.63
N ARG A 89 -12.06 -24.40 -20.49
CA ARG A 89 -12.65 -23.12 -20.10
C ARG A 89 -12.21 -22.69 -18.71
N LYS A 90 -12.21 -23.61 -17.72
CA LYS A 90 -11.80 -23.29 -16.33
C LYS A 90 -10.31 -22.91 -16.25
N ILE A 91 -9.45 -23.54 -17.03
CA ILE A 91 -8.03 -23.21 -17.05
C ILE A 91 -7.76 -21.86 -17.73
N PHE A 92 -8.49 -21.48 -18.79
CA PHE A 92 -8.11 -20.38 -19.67
C PHE A 92 -9.08 -19.19 -19.72
N ASN A 93 -10.35 -19.36 -19.38
CA ASN A 93 -11.39 -18.38 -19.67
C ASN A 93 -12.20 -17.93 -18.45
N GLU A 94 -12.40 -18.78 -17.47
CA GLU A 94 -13.41 -18.66 -16.44
C GLU A 94 -12.81 -18.80 -15.05
N HIS A 95 -13.54 -18.34 -14.01
CA HIS A 95 -13.25 -18.76 -12.63
C HIS A 95 -13.44 -20.28 -12.48
N LEU A 96 -12.76 -20.88 -11.53
CA LEU A 96 -12.91 -22.31 -11.24
C LEU A 96 -14.36 -22.63 -10.85
N PHE A 97 -14.92 -21.81 -9.97
CA PHE A 97 -16.35 -21.78 -9.69
C PHE A 97 -16.89 -20.38 -10.00
N ASP A 98 -18.01 -20.29 -10.66
CA ASP A 98 -18.66 -19.03 -11.04
C ASP A 98 -20.18 -19.22 -11.01
N VAL A 99 -20.85 -18.45 -10.16
CA VAL A 99 -22.33 -18.45 -10.05
C VAL A 99 -22.80 -17.01 -10.26
N LYS A 100 -23.72 -16.82 -11.18
CA LYS A 100 -24.33 -15.52 -11.49
C LYS A 100 -25.84 -15.64 -11.52
N THR A 101 -26.47 -14.96 -10.60
CA THR A 101 -27.93 -14.79 -10.56
C THR A 101 -28.30 -13.31 -10.69
N LYS A 102 -29.59 -12.99 -10.65
CA LYS A 102 -30.04 -11.58 -10.60
C LYS A 102 -29.74 -10.93 -9.26
N GLU A 103 -29.64 -11.71 -8.19
CA GLU A 103 -29.53 -11.24 -6.81
C GLU A 103 -28.10 -11.27 -6.28
N PHE A 104 -27.28 -12.22 -6.72
CA PHE A 104 -25.91 -12.35 -6.26
C PHE A 104 -24.98 -12.90 -7.34
N THR A 105 -23.70 -12.61 -7.17
CA THR A 105 -22.61 -13.27 -7.88
C THR A 105 -21.67 -13.90 -6.86
N PHE A 106 -21.08 -15.04 -7.23
CA PHE A 106 -20.05 -15.69 -6.44
C PHE A 106 -19.02 -16.31 -7.37
N TYR A 107 -17.76 -16.19 -7.02
CA TYR A 107 -16.66 -16.90 -7.68
C TYR A 107 -15.69 -17.45 -6.66
N ALA A 108 -15.00 -18.54 -7.04
CA ALA A 108 -13.89 -19.08 -6.28
C ALA A 108 -12.82 -19.64 -7.20
N ASP A 109 -11.55 -19.47 -6.83
CA ASP A 109 -10.39 -19.93 -7.58
C ASP A 109 -9.33 -20.52 -6.65
N TYR A 110 -8.56 -21.47 -7.18
CA TYR A 110 -7.30 -21.90 -6.62
C TYR A 110 -6.16 -21.06 -7.20
N LEU A 111 -5.27 -20.58 -6.35
CA LEU A 111 -4.21 -19.64 -6.69
C LEU A 111 -2.82 -20.26 -6.45
N PRO A 112 -2.27 -21.03 -7.41
CA PRO A 112 -0.88 -21.49 -7.30
C PRO A 112 0.08 -20.32 -7.54
N ASP A 113 1.14 -20.22 -6.73
CA ASP A 113 2.30 -19.36 -7.01
C ASP A 113 3.56 -20.20 -6.78
N LEU A 114 4.00 -20.84 -7.85
CA LEU A 114 5.10 -21.81 -7.87
C LEU A 114 6.26 -21.19 -8.64
N GLN A 115 7.36 -20.92 -7.96
CA GLN A 115 8.53 -20.30 -8.56
C GLN A 115 9.80 -21.06 -8.18
N LEU A 116 10.69 -21.23 -9.14
CA LEU A 116 12.06 -21.70 -8.94
C LEU A 116 13.02 -20.62 -9.41
N GLY A 117 14.15 -20.49 -8.73
CA GLY A 117 15.17 -19.53 -9.10
C GLY A 117 16.57 -19.93 -8.69
N ARG A 118 17.55 -19.24 -9.29
CA ARG A 118 18.96 -19.40 -8.96
C ARG A 118 19.62 -18.04 -8.79
N ASP A 119 20.12 -17.78 -7.58
CA ASP A 119 21.05 -16.69 -7.31
C ASP A 119 22.48 -17.17 -7.62
N PHE A 120 23.07 -16.61 -8.67
CA PHE A 120 24.41 -16.97 -9.13
C PHE A 120 25.51 -16.38 -8.25
N THR A 121 25.26 -15.23 -7.64
CA THR A 121 26.21 -14.58 -6.74
C THR A 121 26.27 -15.25 -5.38
N GLY A 122 25.11 -15.43 -4.76
CA GLY A 122 24.97 -16.14 -3.49
C GLY A 122 25.06 -17.66 -3.61
N LYS A 123 25.14 -18.21 -4.84
CA LYS A 123 25.15 -19.64 -5.16
C LYS A 123 23.98 -20.39 -4.53
N THR A 124 22.86 -19.71 -4.33
CA THR A 124 21.67 -20.23 -3.63
C THR A 124 20.56 -20.55 -4.63
N THR A 125 19.90 -21.69 -4.46
CA THR A 125 18.65 -21.98 -5.14
C THR A 125 17.52 -21.37 -4.34
N THR A 126 16.65 -20.60 -5.01
CA THR A 126 15.47 -20.01 -4.42
C THR A 126 14.23 -20.75 -4.91
N ASP A 127 13.21 -20.80 -4.10
CA ASP A 127 11.92 -21.38 -4.46
C ASP A 127 10.78 -20.65 -3.75
N MET A 128 9.62 -20.71 -4.36
CA MET A 128 8.35 -20.35 -3.72
C MET A 128 7.31 -21.42 -4.06
N ASN A 129 6.67 -21.93 -3.02
CA ASN A 129 5.58 -22.88 -3.12
C ASN A 129 4.38 -22.33 -2.35
N THR A 130 3.49 -21.67 -3.09
CA THR A 130 2.27 -21.09 -2.53
C THR A 130 1.05 -21.89 -2.95
N ARG A 131 0.23 -22.20 -1.96
CA ARG A 131 -1.12 -22.77 -2.13
C ARG A 131 -2.10 -21.70 -1.69
N GLY A 132 -2.72 -21.07 -2.66
CA GLY A 132 -3.66 -19.98 -2.40
C GLY A 132 -5.07 -20.31 -2.87
N TYR A 133 -6.00 -19.53 -2.35
CA TYR A 133 -7.39 -19.49 -2.81
C TYR A 133 -7.90 -18.07 -2.78
N GLN A 134 -8.90 -17.80 -3.59
CA GLN A 134 -9.72 -16.61 -3.48
C GLN A 134 -11.18 -16.97 -3.66
N PHE A 135 -12.02 -16.21 -3.02
CA PHE A 135 -13.45 -16.14 -3.34
C PHE A 135 -13.99 -14.74 -3.12
N GLY A 136 -14.99 -14.40 -3.90
CA GLY A 136 -15.62 -13.11 -3.81
C GLY A 136 -16.94 -13.09 -4.56
N GLY A 137 -17.62 -11.97 -4.45
CA GLY A 137 -18.90 -11.80 -5.11
C GLY A 137 -19.66 -10.57 -4.65
N THR A 138 -20.87 -10.45 -5.16
CA THR A 138 -21.76 -9.33 -4.84
C THR A 138 -23.12 -9.86 -4.38
N ILE A 139 -23.78 -9.11 -3.47
CA ILE A 139 -25.18 -9.31 -3.11
C ILE A 139 -25.92 -8.04 -3.52
N GLY A 140 -26.81 -8.18 -4.50
CA GLY A 140 -27.42 -7.03 -5.18
C GLY A 140 -26.35 -6.14 -5.83
N THR A 141 -26.57 -4.83 -5.76
CA THR A 141 -25.65 -3.83 -6.34
C THR A 141 -24.84 -3.06 -5.28
N LYS A 142 -25.11 -3.31 -4.00
CA LYS A 142 -24.58 -2.48 -2.89
C LYS A 142 -23.57 -3.19 -2.02
N PHE A 143 -23.52 -4.51 -2.06
CA PHE A 143 -22.69 -5.30 -1.17
C PHE A 143 -21.68 -6.12 -1.98
N PHE A 144 -20.42 -6.05 -1.61
CA PHE A 144 -19.32 -6.84 -2.17
C PHE A 144 -18.53 -7.48 -1.04
N PHE A 145 -18.09 -8.70 -1.26
CA PHE A 145 -17.14 -9.37 -0.38
C PHE A 145 -16.03 -10.02 -1.19
N TYR A 146 -14.87 -10.03 -0.62
CA TYR A 146 -13.68 -10.68 -1.19
C TYR A 146 -12.80 -11.23 -0.06
N THR A 147 -12.26 -12.41 -0.25
CA THR A 147 -11.21 -12.94 0.61
C THR A 147 -10.23 -13.76 -0.23
N SER A 148 -8.96 -13.71 0.16
CA SER A 148 -7.92 -14.57 -0.35
C SER A 148 -7.04 -15.05 0.79
N GLY A 149 -6.53 -16.26 0.67
CA GLY A 149 -5.60 -16.84 1.62
C GLY A 149 -4.49 -17.57 0.88
N PHE A 150 -3.27 -17.45 1.39
CA PHE A 150 -2.07 -18.04 0.81
C PHE A 150 -1.24 -18.68 1.91
N GLU A 151 -1.00 -19.97 1.79
CA GLU A 151 0.01 -20.69 2.56
C GLU A 151 1.27 -20.78 1.72
N ASN A 152 2.33 -20.18 2.23
CA ASN A 152 3.56 -19.96 1.49
C ASN A 152 4.72 -20.67 2.18
N GLN A 153 5.56 -21.31 1.37
CA GLN A 153 6.88 -21.79 1.76
C GLN A 153 7.87 -21.33 0.72
N GLY A 154 9.06 -20.88 1.14
CA GLY A 154 10.03 -20.42 0.16
C GLY A 154 11.43 -20.25 0.71
N LYS A 155 12.38 -20.20 -0.23
CA LYS A 155 13.78 -19.83 0.01
C LYS A 155 14.08 -18.57 -0.76
N PHE A 156 14.61 -17.60 -0.07
CA PHE A 156 14.93 -16.30 -0.62
C PHE A 156 16.44 -16.11 -0.86
N PRO A 157 16.83 -15.14 -1.70
CA PRO A 157 18.23 -14.73 -1.80
C PRO A 157 18.71 -14.14 -0.45
N PRO A 158 20.05 -14.11 -0.21
CA PRO A 158 20.62 -13.75 1.08
C PRO A 158 20.13 -12.42 1.67
N TYR A 159 19.99 -11.37 0.87
CA TYR A 159 19.59 -10.05 1.37
C TYR A 159 18.15 -10.04 1.94
N LEU A 160 17.21 -10.77 1.33
CA LEU A 160 15.85 -10.94 1.86
C LEU A 160 15.83 -11.81 3.11
N ASN A 161 16.64 -12.87 3.15
CA ASN A 161 16.79 -13.67 4.37
C ASN A 161 17.37 -12.84 5.52
N ASP A 162 18.36 -11.97 5.27
CA ASP A 162 18.92 -11.05 6.26
C ASP A 162 17.82 -10.13 6.83
N TYR A 163 16.99 -9.56 5.95
CA TYR A 163 15.86 -8.72 6.35
C TYR A 163 14.86 -9.50 7.20
N ILE A 164 14.40 -10.67 6.72
CA ILE A 164 13.43 -11.51 7.42
C ILE A 164 13.98 -11.92 8.78
N ASN A 165 15.25 -12.34 8.87
CA ASN A 165 15.87 -12.76 10.13
C ASN A 165 15.98 -11.59 11.12
N LYS A 166 16.13 -10.34 10.65
CA LYS A 166 16.23 -9.15 11.51
C LYS A 166 14.91 -8.84 12.21
N ILE A 167 13.78 -8.93 11.49
CA ILE A 167 12.47 -8.51 12.01
C ILE A 167 11.48 -9.67 12.21
N ASN A 168 11.87 -10.89 11.83
CA ASN A 168 11.05 -12.11 11.85
C ASN A 168 9.75 -11.99 11.03
N PHE A 169 9.81 -11.24 9.92
CA PHE A 169 8.66 -10.94 9.09
C PHE A 169 9.03 -10.99 7.60
N VAL A 170 8.23 -11.70 6.79
CA VAL A 170 8.40 -11.71 5.33
C VAL A 170 7.88 -10.39 4.76
N PRO A 171 8.68 -9.63 3.97
CA PRO A 171 8.37 -8.27 3.57
C PRO A 171 6.94 -8.08 3.07
N GLY A 172 6.19 -7.23 3.77
CA GLY A 172 4.83 -6.89 3.42
C GLY A 172 3.80 -8.00 3.54
N GLN A 173 4.15 -9.13 4.18
CA GLN A 173 3.30 -10.32 4.22
C GLN A 173 2.88 -10.71 5.64
N ALA A 174 3.73 -11.45 6.35
CA ALA A 174 3.39 -12.01 7.65
C ALA A 174 4.63 -12.55 8.38
N TYR A 175 4.45 -12.98 9.63
CA TYR A 175 5.46 -13.67 10.42
C TYR A 175 6.04 -14.88 9.70
N ASP A 176 7.36 -15.02 9.80
CA ASP A 176 8.07 -16.25 9.44
C ASP A 176 7.93 -17.26 10.56
N ARG A 177 7.23 -18.35 10.30
CA ARG A 177 7.12 -19.50 11.23
C ARG A 177 8.31 -20.43 11.16
N SER A 178 9.27 -20.16 10.27
CA SER A 178 10.44 -20.96 9.94
C SER A 178 10.11 -22.42 9.56
N PHE A 179 10.68 -22.89 8.47
CA PHE A 179 10.46 -24.25 7.99
C PHE A 179 11.79 -24.93 7.65
N GLY A 180 12.14 -25.98 8.39
CA GLY A 180 13.42 -26.66 8.23
C GLY A 180 14.61 -25.74 8.59
N LYS A 181 15.75 -25.92 7.87
CA LYS A 181 16.99 -25.20 8.19
C LYS A 181 17.13 -23.84 7.48
N SER A 182 16.44 -23.63 6.34
CA SER A 182 16.70 -22.45 5.49
C SER A 182 15.48 -21.93 4.74
N SER A 183 14.32 -22.55 4.90
CA SER A 183 13.09 -22.11 4.27
C SER A 183 12.27 -21.27 5.24
N LYS A 184 11.53 -20.32 4.67
CA LYS A 184 10.55 -19.49 5.35
C LYS A 184 9.16 -20.08 5.16
N ASP A 185 8.29 -19.92 6.15
CA ASP A 185 6.91 -20.39 6.14
C ASP A 185 6.00 -19.28 6.68
N TRP A 186 4.99 -18.89 5.93
CA TRP A 186 4.06 -17.84 6.36
C TRP A 186 2.70 -17.95 5.69
N SER A 187 1.67 -17.46 6.38
CA SER A 187 0.32 -17.33 5.83
C SER A 187 0.03 -15.87 5.53
N TYR A 188 -0.56 -15.59 4.37
CA TYR A 188 -1.01 -14.24 4.01
C TYR A 188 -2.50 -14.27 3.70
N VAL A 189 -3.28 -13.40 4.32
CA VAL A 189 -4.73 -13.35 4.19
C VAL A 189 -5.17 -11.93 3.88
N THR A 190 -6.14 -11.82 2.98
CA THR A 190 -6.91 -10.58 2.73
C THR A 190 -8.39 -10.89 2.88
N SER A 191 -9.14 -9.99 3.52
CA SER A 191 -10.59 -10.11 3.63
C SER A 191 -11.22 -8.72 3.59
N ILE A 192 -12.22 -8.53 2.75
CA ILE A 192 -12.94 -7.25 2.58
C ILE A 192 -14.44 -7.50 2.50
N ILE A 193 -15.18 -6.71 3.24
CA ILE A 193 -16.62 -6.49 3.08
C ILE A 193 -16.80 -5.02 2.74
N SER A 194 -17.44 -4.74 1.61
CA SER A 194 -17.69 -3.39 1.11
C SER A 194 -19.18 -3.17 0.92
N TYR A 195 -19.70 -2.13 1.53
CA TYR A 195 -21.11 -1.75 1.46
C TYR A 195 -21.26 -0.31 0.95
N THR A 196 -22.01 -0.12 -0.11
CA THR A 196 -22.28 1.18 -0.72
C THR A 196 -23.78 1.49 -0.59
N PRO A 197 -24.24 2.01 0.57
CA PRO A 197 -25.66 2.31 0.79
C PRO A 197 -26.20 3.30 -0.22
N ILE A 198 -25.41 4.31 -0.55
CA ILE A 198 -25.68 5.35 -1.53
C ILE A 198 -24.45 5.57 -2.42
N LYS A 199 -24.64 6.12 -3.62
CA LYS A 199 -23.55 6.37 -4.59
C LYS A 199 -22.36 7.17 -4.01
N GLN A 200 -22.64 8.03 -3.04
CA GLN A 200 -21.66 8.94 -2.47
C GLN A 200 -20.89 8.34 -1.29
N LEU A 201 -21.34 7.26 -0.68
CA LEU A 201 -20.73 6.70 0.52
C LEU A 201 -20.42 5.22 0.35
N ASN A 202 -19.18 4.85 0.58
CA ASN A 202 -18.74 3.48 0.72
C ASN A 202 -18.21 3.22 2.13
N ILE A 203 -18.59 2.09 2.70
CA ILE A 203 -18.16 1.58 4.00
C ILE A 203 -17.42 0.28 3.77
N THR A 204 -16.16 0.20 4.17
CA THR A 204 -15.33 -1.00 4.04
C THR A 204 -14.88 -1.46 5.41
N LEU A 205 -15.17 -2.71 5.74
CA LEU A 205 -14.58 -3.44 6.86
C LEU A 205 -13.69 -4.52 6.29
N GLY A 206 -12.45 -4.64 6.79
CA GLY A 206 -11.55 -5.62 6.22
C GLY A 206 -10.27 -5.86 7.00
N TYR A 207 -9.51 -6.81 6.50
CA TYR A 207 -8.12 -7.09 6.84
C TYR A 207 -7.33 -6.99 5.54
N ASP A 208 -6.77 -5.80 5.28
CA ASP A 208 -6.13 -5.45 4.02
C ASP A 208 -5.24 -4.21 4.20
N LYS A 209 -4.80 -3.62 3.10
CA LYS A 209 -3.96 -2.43 3.01
C LYS A 209 -4.72 -1.28 2.36
N THR A 210 -4.24 -0.07 2.59
CA THR A 210 -4.68 1.13 1.87
C THR A 210 -3.44 1.87 1.37
N PHE A 211 -3.50 2.37 0.14
CA PHE A 211 -2.42 3.14 -0.46
C PHE A 211 -2.91 4.54 -0.81
N ILE A 212 -2.10 5.56 -0.48
CA ILE A 212 -2.41 6.97 -0.76
C ILE A 212 -1.28 7.57 -1.60
N GLY A 213 -1.58 7.88 -2.85
CA GLY A 213 -0.64 8.52 -3.78
C GLY A 213 -0.82 8.07 -5.22
N ASP A 214 -0.11 8.75 -6.12
CA ASP A 214 -0.07 8.44 -7.55
C ASP A 214 1.25 7.75 -7.96
N GLY A 215 2.16 7.53 -7.04
CA GLY A 215 3.47 6.91 -7.24
C GLY A 215 3.48 5.39 -7.24
N TYR A 216 4.67 4.83 -7.42
CA TYR A 216 4.99 3.45 -7.11
C TYR A 216 5.20 3.28 -5.60
N ARG A 217 5.93 4.19 -4.97
CA ARG A 217 6.03 4.36 -3.52
C ARG A 217 4.95 5.31 -3.01
N SER A 218 4.73 5.29 -1.71
CA SER A 218 4.04 6.37 -1.01
C SER A 218 4.79 6.74 0.25
N LEU A 219 5.01 8.02 0.46
CA LEU A 219 5.56 8.55 1.70
C LEU A 219 4.49 8.72 2.77
N LEU A 220 3.20 8.75 2.38
CA LEU A 220 2.07 9.00 3.27
C LEU A 220 1.53 7.70 3.86
N LEU A 221 0.93 6.85 3.03
CA LEU A 221 0.47 5.52 3.41
C LEU A 221 0.67 4.59 2.22
N SER A 222 1.49 3.56 2.38
CA SER A 222 1.84 2.60 1.34
C SER A 222 1.19 1.23 1.61
N ASP A 223 1.27 0.35 0.61
CA ASP A 223 0.92 -1.05 0.72
C ASP A 223 2.11 -1.96 1.11
N PHE A 224 3.22 -1.35 1.60
CA PHE A 224 4.40 -2.13 1.98
C PHE A 224 4.18 -2.92 3.26
N ALA A 225 3.79 -2.27 4.37
CA ALA A 225 3.57 -2.97 5.63
C ALA A 225 2.49 -4.06 5.49
N ALA A 226 2.56 -5.07 6.35
CA ALA A 226 1.58 -6.16 6.38
C ALA A 226 0.14 -5.66 6.52
N ASN A 227 -0.81 -6.51 6.15
CA ASN A 227 -2.24 -6.24 6.31
C ASN A 227 -2.61 -5.97 7.77
N TYR A 228 -3.62 -5.13 7.95
CA TYR A 228 -4.17 -4.77 9.25
C TYR A 228 -5.70 -4.74 9.22
N PRO A 229 -6.38 -5.02 10.36
CA PRO A 229 -7.82 -4.78 10.49
C PRO A 229 -8.12 -3.30 10.28
N LEU A 230 -9.12 -2.99 9.46
CA LEU A 230 -9.50 -1.63 9.15
C LEU A 230 -11.02 -1.46 9.04
N LEU A 231 -11.49 -0.28 9.44
CA LEU A 231 -12.80 0.26 9.06
C LEU A 231 -12.55 1.56 8.29
N ARG A 232 -12.99 1.61 7.04
CA ARG A 232 -12.80 2.76 6.16
C ARG A 232 -14.13 3.28 5.64
N LEU A 233 -14.35 4.56 5.77
CA LEU A 233 -15.45 5.30 5.19
C LEU A 233 -14.91 6.16 4.06
N THR A 234 -15.49 6.08 2.87
CA THR A 234 -15.09 6.89 1.72
C THR A 234 -16.31 7.63 1.17
N ALA A 235 -16.28 8.95 1.22
CA ALA A 235 -17.31 9.81 0.67
C ALA A 235 -16.86 10.41 -0.66
N ASN A 236 -17.64 10.22 -1.73
CA ASN A 236 -17.39 10.78 -3.06
C ASN A 236 -18.42 11.88 -3.35
N LEU A 237 -18.00 13.15 -3.28
CA LEU A 237 -18.82 14.34 -3.40
C LEU A 237 -18.49 15.11 -4.69
N GLY A 238 -18.49 14.43 -5.82
CA GLY A 238 -18.17 14.98 -7.12
C GLY A 238 -16.68 15.29 -7.29
N LYS A 239 -16.28 16.54 -7.10
CA LYS A 239 -14.87 16.96 -7.19
C LYS A 239 -14.05 16.66 -5.94
N VAL A 240 -14.68 16.24 -4.85
CA VAL A 240 -14.03 15.94 -3.58
C VAL A 240 -14.29 14.50 -3.20
N GLN A 241 -13.23 13.79 -2.88
CA GLN A 241 -13.28 12.48 -2.22
C GLN A 241 -12.70 12.65 -0.82
N TYR A 242 -13.41 12.16 0.19
CA TYR A 242 -12.94 12.17 1.57
C TYR A 242 -12.95 10.78 2.17
N MET A 243 -11.83 10.38 2.76
CA MET A 243 -11.63 9.10 3.40
C MET A 243 -11.30 9.30 4.88
N ILE A 244 -11.97 8.53 5.74
CA ILE A 244 -11.59 8.29 7.13
C ILE A 244 -11.37 6.80 7.29
N MET A 245 -10.27 6.43 7.94
CA MET A 245 -9.96 5.03 8.22
C MET A 245 -9.42 4.89 9.63
N TRP A 246 -9.92 3.89 10.33
CA TRP A 246 -9.36 3.41 11.58
C TRP A 246 -8.73 2.05 11.35
N ALA A 247 -7.51 1.89 11.82
CA ALA A 247 -6.75 0.67 11.71
C ALA A 247 -6.28 0.19 13.08
N TYR A 248 -6.24 -1.12 13.27
CA TYR A 248 -5.68 -1.74 14.46
C TYR A 248 -4.36 -2.36 14.09
N LEU A 249 -3.29 -1.72 14.54
CA LEU A 249 -1.91 -2.02 14.13
C LEU A 249 -1.20 -2.81 15.22
N ASP A 250 -0.10 -3.44 14.83
CA ASP A 250 0.68 -4.34 15.66
C ASP A 250 2.11 -3.84 15.84
N ASP A 251 2.66 -3.94 17.05
CA ASP A 251 4.07 -3.69 17.33
C ASP A 251 4.76 -4.98 17.82
N ALA A 252 5.63 -5.52 16.97
CA ALA A 252 6.32 -6.77 17.25
C ALA A 252 7.52 -6.61 18.20
N GLN A 253 8.08 -5.40 18.34
CA GLN A 253 9.31 -5.14 19.07
C GLN A 253 9.08 -4.59 20.48
N ALA A 254 7.92 -4.00 20.74
CA ALA A 254 7.60 -3.46 22.07
C ALA A 254 7.54 -4.55 23.14
N THR A 255 7.85 -4.17 24.38
CA THR A 255 7.84 -5.07 25.54
C THR A 255 6.49 -5.76 25.70
N LYS A 256 6.48 -7.08 25.83
CA LYS A 256 5.27 -7.87 26.02
C LYS A 256 4.77 -7.74 27.46
N PHE A 257 3.44 -7.69 27.64
CA PHE A 257 2.83 -7.63 28.96
C PHE A 257 2.30 -8.96 29.44
N ASP A 258 1.94 -9.85 28.53
CA ASP A 258 1.34 -11.14 28.86
C ASP A 258 2.34 -12.29 28.77
N SER A 259 2.03 -13.37 29.48
CA SER A 259 2.82 -14.60 29.48
C SER A 259 2.75 -15.36 28.15
N PHE A 260 1.81 -15.03 27.27
CA PHE A 260 1.66 -15.62 25.94
C PHE A 260 2.56 -14.95 24.91
N GLY A 261 3.17 -13.80 25.25
CA GLY A 261 4.05 -13.07 24.36
C GLY A 261 3.34 -12.42 23.19
N ASN A 262 2.06 -12.07 23.35
CA ASN A 262 1.32 -11.33 22.33
C ASN A 262 1.96 -9.96 22.06
N ASN A 263 1.94 -9.54 20.80
CA ASN A 263 2.40 -8.22 20.44
C ASN A 263 1.54 -7.14 21.08
N ARG A 264 2.16 -5.99 21.31
CA ARG A 264 1.42 -4.80 21.71
C ARG A 264 0.67 -4.21 20.53
N ARG A 265 -0.45 -3.57 20.83
CA ARG A 265 -1.34 -2.99 19.84
C ARG A 265 -1.30 -1.48 19.88
N LYS A 266 -1.63 -0.88 18.75
CA LYS A 266 -1.76 0.57 18.59
C LYS A 266 -2.88 0.90 17.61
N TRP A 267 -3.50 2.04 17.80
CA TRP A 267 -4.55 2.57 16.93
C TRP A 267 -3.93 3.46 15.87
N GLY A 268 -4.37 3.30 14.64
CA GLY A 268 -4.12 4.23 13.54
C GLY A 268 -5.41 4.92 13.13
N ALA A 269 -5.44 6.24 13.13
CA ALA A 269 -6.53 7.02 12.54
C ALA A 269 -5.99 7.82 11.35
N PHE A 270 -6.61 7.64 10.18
CA PHE A 270 -6.13 8.21 8.93
C PHE A 270 -7.25 9.01 8.27
N HIS A 271 -6.91 10.20 7.80
CA HIS A 271 -7.79 11.07 7.04
C HIS A 271 -7.12 11.42 5.71
N TYR A 272 -7.88 11.38 4.64
CA TYR A 272 -7.40 11.82 3.34
C TYR A 272 -8.51 12.53 2.56
N LEU A 273 -8.24 13.75 2.14
CA LEU A 273 -9.11 14.53 1.27
C LEU A 273 -8.41 14.69 -0.08
N ASP A 274 -9.05 14.28 -1.16
CA ASP A 274 -8.61 14.50 -2.54
C ASP A 274 -9.59 15.46 -3.24
N TRP A 275 -9.07 16.57 -3.73
CA TRP A 275 -9.84 17.61 -4.38
C TRP A 275 -9.41 17.79 -5.83
N ASN A 276 -10.24 17.36 -6.77
CA ASN A 276 -10.10 17.62 -8.19
C ASN A 276 -10.53 19.07 -8.49
N ILE A 277 -9.63 20.03 -8.36
CA ILE A 277 -9.87 21.46 -8.65
C ILE A 277 -10.34 21.62 -10.09
N SER A 278 -9.70 20.88 -11.00
CA SER A 278 -10.10 20.75 -12.41
C SER A 278 -9.88 19.31 -12.89
N ASN A 279 -10.24 18.99 -14.12
CA ASN A 279 -9.94 17.69 -14.72
C ASN A 279 -8.43 17.41 -14.82
N ARG A 280 -7.61 18.46 -14.81
CA ARG A 280 -6.14 18.36 -14.92
C ARG A 280 -5.42 18.46 -13.59
N PHE A 281 -5.96 19.19 -12.62
CA PHE A 281 -5.26 19.52 -11.38
C PHE A 281 -6.01 19.02 -10.17
N SER A 282 -5.31 18.24 -9.32
CA SER A 282 -5.82 17.73 -8.04
C SER A 282 -4.84 18.07 -6.93
N LEU A 283 -5.38 18.36 -5.76
CA LEU A 283 -4.65 18.49 -4.49
C LEU A 283 -5.25 17.56 -3.46
N GLY A 284 -4.41 17.00 -2.61
CA GLY A 284 -4.87 16.19 -1.49
C GLY A 284 -4.22 16.60 -0.18
N PHE A 285 -4.93 16.32 0.92
CA PHE A 285 -4.50 16.56 2.29
C PHE A 285 -4.58 15.26 3.06
N PHE A 286 -3.51 14.91 3.71
CA PHE A 286 -3.37 13.70 4.51
C PHE A 286 -3.08 14.04 5.96
N ASN A 287 -3.68 13.28 6.87
CA ASN A 287 -3.33 13.28 8.28
C ASN A 287 -3.38 11.84 8.80
N ALA A 288 -2.41 11.47 9.59
CA ALA A 288 -2.37 10.21 10.32
C ALA A 288 -2.05 10.47 11.79
N LEU A 289 -2.69 9.69 12.66
CA LEU A 289 -2.42 9.67 14.09
C LEU A 289 -2.17 8.21 14.48
N ILE A 290 -1.07 7.97 15.18
CA ILE A 290 -0.74 6.66 15.77
C ILE A 290 -0.73 6.82 17.29
N ALA A 291 -1.56 6.03 17.96
CA ALA A 291 -1.73 6.04 19.41
C ALA A 291 -1.53 4.65 20.00
N GLU A 292 -0.84 4.53 21.12
CA GLU A 292 -0.70 3.27 21.83
C GLU A 292 -2.03 2.83 22.48
N GLU A 293 -2.31 1.54 22.49
CA GLU A 293 -3.46 0.98 23.20
C GLU A 293 -3.22 0.95 24.72
N ALA A 294 -1.97 0.75 25.12
CA ALA A 294 -1.54 0.73 26.52
C ALA A 294 -0.13 1.31 26.65
N ASP A 295 0.17 1.93 27.78
CA ASP A 295 1.51 2.42 28.13
C ASP A 295 2.47 1.27 28.49
N ASP A 296 3.76 1.59 28.70
CA ASP A 296 4.80 0.61 29.05
C ASP A 296 4.59 -0.05 30.44
N ASN A 297 3.71 0.48 31.27
CA ASN A 297 3.32 -0.09 32.56
C ASN A 297 2.09 -1.02 32.44
N GLY A 298 1.57 -1.22 31.22
CA GLY A 298 0.40 -2.04 30.95
C GLY A 298 -0.93 -1.36 31.27
N ARG A 299 -0.96 -0.03 31.45
CA ARG A 299 -2.21 0.70 31.65
C ARG A 299 -2.89 0.93 30.30
N TYR A 300 -4.07 0.37 30.14
CA TYR A 300 -4.90 0.53 28.94
C TYR A 300 -5.48 1.94 28.85
N HIS A 301 -5.40 2.53 27.68
CA HIS A 301 -6.02 3.81 27.32
C HIS A 301 -7.30 3.63 26.50
N GLY A 302 -7.43 2.49 25.84
CA GLY A 302 -8.56 2.17 24.97
C GLY A 302 -8.58 3.01 23.68
N PHE A 303 -9.70 2.98 22.98
CA PHE A 303 -9.94 3.78 21.78
C PHE A 303 -10.50 5.15 22.19
N ASP A 304 -9.78 6.24 21.91
CA ASP A 304 -10.27 7.59 22.17
C ASP A 304 -11.36 7.96 21.15
N LEU A 305 -12.54 8.38 21.64
CA LEU A 305 -13.64 8.83 20.79
C LEU A 305 -13.29 10.07 19.95
N ASN A 306 -12.26 10.82 20.32
CA ASN A 306 -11.73 11.92 19.50
C ASN A 306 -11.21 11.43 18.14
N TYR A 307 -10.79 10.16 18.01
CA TYR A 307 -10.34 9.58 16.75
C TYR A 307 -11.49 9.40 15.74
N ILE A 308 -12.76 9.47 16.19
CA ILE A 308 -13.94 9.45 15.31
C ILE A 308 -14.23 10.82 14.69
N ASN A 309 -13.62 11.88 15.20
CA ASN A 309 -13.91 13.24 14.74
C ASN A 309 -13.63 13.35 13.22
N PRO A 310 -14.64 13.68 12.40
CA PRO A 310 -14.49 13.78 10.96
C PRO A 310 -13.78 15.07 10.52
N VAL A 311 -13.50 15.99 11.45
CA VAL A 311 -12.83 17.24 11.13
C VAL A 311 -11.33 16.99 11.14
N PHE A 312 -10.76 17.10 9.95
CA PHE A 312 -9.34 17.12 9.70
C PHE A 312 -8.63 18.09 10.69
N TYR A 313 -7.61 17.65 11.36
CA TYR A 313 -6.82 18.43 12.32
C TYR A 313 -7.31 18.51 13.77
N SER A 314 -8.57 18.31 14.07
CA SER A 314 -9.03 18.57 15.46
C SER A 314 -8.47 17.55 16.47
N SER A 315 -8.22 16.32 16.05
CA SER A 315 -7.55 15.30 16.87
C SER A 315 -6.07 15.61 17.14
N SER A 316 -5.43 16.35 16.22
CA SER A 316 -4.01 16.73 16.33
C SER A 316 -3.78 18.01 17.15
N LEU A 317 -4.81 18.84 17.32
CA LEU A 317 -4.73 20.13 18.01
C LEU A 317 -5.38 20.10 19.40
N GLY A 318 -6.08 19.02 19.74
CA GLY A 318 -6.64 18.84 21.08
C GLY A 318 -5.54 18.58 22.12
N PRO A 319 -5.77 18.91 23.41
CA PRO A 319 -4.88 18.48 24.47
C PRO A 319 -4.99 16.96 24.59
N SER A 320 -4.20 16.22 23.81
CA SER A 320 -4.02 14.80 24.02
C SER A 320 -3.16 14.64 25.27
N SER A 321 -3.67 13.95 26.26
CA SER A 321 -2.88 13.55 27.44
C SER A 321 -1.93 12.40 27.13
N GLN A 322 -1.92 11.95 25.86
CA GLN A 322 -1.19 10.79 25.39
C GLN A 322 -0.09 11.21 24.40
N PRO A 323 1.05 10.51 24.37
CA PRO A 323 2.14 10.78 23.44
C PRO A 323 1.83 10.22 22.04
N ASP A 324 0.77 10.71 21.42
CA ASP A 324 0.37 10.33 20.07
C ASP A 324 1.39 10.83 19.03
N ASN A 325 1.65 10.04 18.01
CA ASN A 325 2.48 10.44 16.88
C ASN A 325 1.57 10.89 15.72
N VAL A 326 1.76 12.13 15.27
CA VAL A 326 0.92 12.74 14.24
C VAL A 326 1.76 13.10 13.03
N LEU A 327 1.28 12.69 11.86
CA LEU A 327 1.87 13.02 10.56
C LEU A 327 0.85 13.81 9.73
N ALA A 328 1.34 14.81 9.02
CA ALA A 328 0.56 15.55 8.03
C ALA A 328 1.20 15.39 6.64
N GLY A 329 0.40 15.51 5.59
CA GLY A 329 0.93 15.41 4.24
C GLY A 329 0.06 16.05 3.18
N PHE A 330 0.66 16.25 2.03
CA PHE A 330 0.02 16.83 0.86
C PHE A 330 0.32 15.98 -0.36
N THR A 331 -0.65 15.87 -1.24
CA THR A 331 -0.47 15.31 -2.58
C THR A 331 -0.83 16.36 -3.61
N GLY A 332 -0.15 16.36 -4.73
CA GLY A 332 -0.46 17.17 -5.88
C GLY A 332 -0.33 16.37 -7.16
N LYS A 333 -1.23 16.59 -8.12
CA LYS A 333 -1.18 15.96 -9.43
C LYS A 333 -1.59 16.94 -10.49
N TYR A 334 -0.84 16.95 -11.60
CA TYR A 334 -1.17 17.75 -12.78
C TYR A 334 -1.00 16.92 -14.05
N LYS A 335 -2.06 16.80 -14.84
CA LYS A 335 -2.05 16.12 -16.14
C LYS A 335 -1.48 17.04 -17.20
N ILE A 336 -0.20 16.85 -17.52
CA ILE A 336 0.55 17.70 -18.48
C ILE A 336 0.16 17.42 -19.93
N LEU A 337 -0.05 16.13 -20.25
CA LEU A 337 -0.49 15.65 -21.55
C LEU A 337 -1.67 14.69 -21.37
N ASP A 338 -2.31 14.30 -22.47
CA ASP A 338 -3.28 13.21 -22.42
C ASP A 338 -2.58 11.93 -21.95
N LYS A 339 -3.17 11.25 -20.96
CA LYS A 339 -2.65 10.02 -20.33
C LYS A 339 -1.29 10.16 -19.62
N THR A 340 -0.84 11.40 -19.34
CA THR A 340 0.43 11.67 -18.64
C THR A 340 0.23 12.68 -17.53
N ALA A 341 0.66 12.33 -16.32
CA ALA A 341 0.58 13.20 -15.16
C ALA A 341 1.92 13.31 -14.43
N ILE A 342 2.25 14.49 -13.96
CA ILE A 342 3.24 14.73 -12.91
C ILE A 342 2.51 14.70 -11.57
N TYR A 343 3.19 14.20 -10.55
CA TYR A 343 2.64 14.15 -9.20
C TYR A 343 3.74 14.42 -8.16
N ALA A 344 3.30 14.81 -6.98
CA ALA A 344 4.19 15.04 -5.85
C ALA A 344 3.50 14.65 -4.54
N GLN A 345 4.31 14.31 -3.53
CA GLN A 345 3.89 14.18 -2.13
C GLN A 345 4.86 14.97 -1.24
N LEU A 346 4.32 15.63 -0.24
CA LEU A 346 5.06 16.22 0.86
C LEU A 346 4.56 15.56 2.15
N LEU A 347 5.47 14.93 2.88
CA LEU A 347 5.23 14.42 4.23
C LEU A 347 5.86 15.36 5.24
N ILE A 348 5.14 15.66 6.32
CA ILE A 348 5.60 16.42 7.47
C ILE A 348 5.31 15.57 8.71
N ASP A 349 6.38 15.14 9.40
CA ASP A 349 6.30 14.37 10.63
C ASP A 349 6.56 15.29 11.85
N ARG A 350 7.66 16.05 11.82
CA ARG A 350 7.93 17.10 12.81
C ARG A 350 8.22 18.42 12.12
N PHE A 351 7.67 19.48 12.68
CA PHE A 351 7.85 20.83 12.16
C PHE A 351 8.18 21.83 13.26
N ASN A 352 9.35 22.44 13.16
CA ASN A 352 9.75 23.57 13.97
C ASN A 352 10.01 24.77 13.04
N ALA A 353 9.15 25.78 13.12
CA ALA A 353 9.21 26.94 12.24
C ALA A 353 10.53 27.74 12.39
N GLY A 354 11.08 27.82 13.60
CA GLY A 354 12.34 28.51 13.89
C GLY A 354 13.55 27.88 13.19
N ASP A 355 13.51 26.58 12.99
CA ASP A 355 14.61 25.80 12.41
C ASP A 355 14.37 25.40 10.94
N PHE A 356 13.23 25.77 10.35
CA PHE A 356 12.85 25.28 9.02
C PHE A 356 13.83 25.72 7.92
N PHE A 357 14.33 26.94 8.01
CA PHE A 357 15.29 27.49 7.06
C PHE A 357 16.75 27.35 7.50
N SER A 358 17.01 26.92 8.76
CA SER A 358 18.34 26.59 9.22
C SER A 358 18.68 25.17 8.77
N GLY A 359 19.54 25.02 7.77
CA GLY A 359 20.01 23.71 7.34
C GLY A 359 20.71 22.94 8.47
N GLY A 360 20.55 21.61 8.49
CA GLY A 360 21.38 20.75 9.32
C GLY A 360 20.88 20.49 10.75
N ASN A 361 19.59 20.52 11.02
CA ASN A 361 19.03 20.09 12.29
C ASN A 361 18.07 18.91 12.17
N THR A 362 17.87 18.20 13.27
CA THR A 362 16.99 17.03 13.39
C THR A 362 15.54 17.38 13.80
N ASN A 363 15.24 18.67 14.05
CA ASN A 363 13.93 19.12 14.57
C ASN A 363 12.83 19.14 13.50
N ASN A 364 13.23 19.14 12.22
CA ASN A 364 12.30 19.08 11.10
C ASN A 364 12.50 17.76 10.34
N THR A 365 11.56 16.83 10.51
CA THR A 365 11.54 15.56 9.80
C THR A 365 10.43 15.57 8.76
N ASN A 366 10.81 15.30 7.51
CA ASN A 366 9.91 15.38 6.38
C ASN A 366 10.37 14.49 5.22
N GLY A 367 9.49 14.29 4.26
CA GLY A 367 9.78 13.58 3.02
C GLY A 367 9.17 14.28 1.81
N LEU A 368 9.83 14.14 0.65
CA LEU A 368 9.38 14.65 -0.63
C LEU A 368 9.42 13.53 -1.67
N GLN A 369 8.34 13.39 -2.41
CA GLN A 369 8.24 12.57 -3.61
C GLN A 369 7.87 13.46 -4.78
N VAL A 370 8.49 13.22 -5.94
CA VAL A 370 8.11 13.82 -7.22
C VAL A 370 8.21 12.75 -8.29
N GLY A 371 7.23 12.70 -9.18
CA GLY A 371 7.25 11.72 -10.26
C GLY A 371 6.45 12.13 -11.48
N ILE A 372 6.63 11.34 -12.52
CA ILE A 372 5.84 11.39 -13.75
C ILE A 372 5.41 9.97 -14.10
N ARG A 373 4.16 9.79 -14.47
CA ARG A 373 3.63 8.51 -14.95
C ARG A 373 2.65 8.69 -16.08
N GLY A 374 2.47 7.66 -16.85
CA GLY A 374 1.51 7.71 -17.94
C GLY A 374 1.37 6.40 -18.69
N ALA A 375 0.59 6.48 -19.77
CA ALA A 375 0.36 5.38 -20.71
C ALA A 375 0.68 5.82 -22.13
N ASP A 376 0.85 4.81 -22.99
CA ASP A 376 1.05 4.96 -24.43
C ASP A 376 2.30 5.79 -24.77
N LEU A 377 3.40 5.58 -24.02
CA LEU A 377 4.68 6.27 -24.25
C LEU A 377 5.11 6.12 -25.72
N PHE A 378 5.55 7.22 -26.33
CA PHE A 378 5.93 7.29 -27.75
C PHE A 378 4.83 6.79 -28.70
N SER A 379 3.55 6.93 -28.32
CA SER A 379 2.39 6.41 -29.05
C SER A 379 2.34 4.87 -29.19
N VAL A 380 3.13 4.15 -28.39
CA VAL A 380 3.08 2.70 -28.30
C VAL A 380 1.96 2.28 -27.35
N ASN A 381 0.89 1.74 -27.90
CA ASN A 381 -0.30 1.36 -27.13
C ASN A 381 0.05 0.39 -25.99
N LYS A 382 -0.46 0.66 -24.79
CA LYS A 382 -0.20 -0.11 -23.55
C LYS A 382 1.26 -0.13 -23.09
N LEU A 383 2.10 0.78 -23.55
CA LEU A 383 3.40 1.04 -22.95
C LEU A 383 3.22 2.06 -21.82
N ASN A 384 3.11 1.56 -20.59
CA ASN A 384 3.00 2.36 -19.39
C ASN A 384 4.39 2.67 -18.82
N TYR A 385 4.54 3.83 -18.20
CA TYR A 385 5.82 4.26 -17.64
C TYR A 385 5.64 5.02 -16.34
N LEU A 386 6.68 4.98 -15.51
CA LEU A 386 6.82 5.78 -14.30
C LEU A 386 8.28 6.14 -14.10
N LEU A 387 8.54 7.39 -13.75
CA LEU A 387 9.82 7.86 -13.19
C LEU A 387 9.51 8.58 -11.88
N GLU A 388 10.21 8.23 -10.82
CA GLU A 388 9.94 8.72 -9.47
C GLU A 388 11.22 9.03 -8.73
N PHE A 389 11.21 10.10 -7.96
CA PHE A 389 12.24 10.46 -7.00
C PHE A 389 11.62 10.59 -5.62
N ASN A 390 12.21 9.91 -4.64
CA ASN A 390 11.82 9.92 -3.24
C ASN A 390 12.99 10.37 -2.37
N THR A 391 12.72 11.18 -1.36
CA THR A 391 13.70 11.48 -0.31
C THR A 391 12.99 11.65 1.02
N VAL A 392 13.54 11.04 2.06
CA VAL A 392 13.03 11.13 3.43
C VAL A 392 14.19 11.44 4.37
N LYS A 393 13.99 12.46 5.21
CA LYS A 393 15.00 12.87 6.19
C LYS A 393 15.22 11.78 7.25
N PRO A 394 16.40 11.77 7.90
CA PRO A 394 16.65 10.93 9.07
C PRO A 394 15.58 11.14 10.15
N TYR A 395 15.27 10.07 10.89
CA TYR A 395 14.30 10.03 12.01
C TYR A 395 12.83 10.28 11.61
N THR A 396 12.51 10.51 10.36
CA THR A 396 11.11 10.56 9.89
C THR A 396 10.44 9.22 10.18
N TYR A 397 9.17 9.24 10.58
CA TYR A 397 8.36 8.09 11.02
C TYR A 397 8.67 7.55 12.43
N SER A 398 9.81 7.91 13.02
CA SER A 398 10.17 7.49 14.38
C SER A 398 9.46 8.36 15.42
N SER A 399 9.02 7.76 16.52
CA SER A 399 8.49 8.48 17.69
C SER A 399 9.48 8.45 18.84
N SER A 400 9.32 9.36 19.80
CA SER A 400 10.04 9.31 21.09
C SER A 400 9.69 8.04 21.87
N GLN A 401 8.47 7.57 21.73
CA GLN A 401 8.02 6.25 22.18
C GLN A 401 7.93 5.32 20.96
N PRO A 402 8.78 4.29 20.85
CA PRO A 402 8.86 3.43 19.67
C PRO A 402 7.54 2.79 19.25
N ILE A 403 6.67 2.45 20.24
CA ILE A 403 5.37 1.87 19.95
C ILE A 403 4.48 2.78 19.07
N THR A 404 4.59 4.10 19.22
CA THR A 404 3.83 5.06 18.42
C THR A 404 4.55 5.45 17.11
N SER A 405 5.67 4.83 16.76
CA SER A 405 6.29 4.99 15.44
C SER A 405 5.33 4.59 14.32
N TYR A 406 5.51 5.20 13.15
CA TYR A 406 4.64 5.02 11.97
C TYR A 406 4.92 3.69 11.28
N THR A 407 4.60 2.59 11.97
CA THR A 407 4.90 1.21 11.55
C THR A 407 3.75 0.26 11.85
N ASN A 408 3.75 -0.90 11.16
CA ASN A 408 2.93 -2.07 11.47
C ASN A 408 3.82 -3.31 11.38
N PHE A 409 3.87 -4.17 12.40
CA PHE A 409 4.77 -5.33 12.49
C PHE A 409 6.25 -5.00 12.23
N SER A 410 6.71 -3.85 12.74
CA SER A 410 8.08 -3.34 12.52
C SER A 410 8.38 -2.88 11.08
N GLU A 411 7.42 -2.91 10.18
CA GLU A 411 7.53 -2.41 8.82
C GLU A 411 6.96 -0.99 8.72
N PRO A 412 7.63 -0.05 8.00
CA PRO A 412 7.11 1.31 7.83
C PRO A 412 5.78 1.32 7.07
N LEU A 413 4.83 2.13 7.53
CA LEU A 413 3.56 2.38 6.83
C LEU A 413 3.74 3.29 5.61
N GLY A 414 4.87 3.99 5.52
CA GLY A 414 5.27 4.77 4.35
C GLY A 414 6.19 3.98 3.42
N ASP A 415 7.28 4.60 2.99
CA ASP A 415 8.24 4.02 2.05
C ASP A 415 8.97 2.79 2.64
N PRO A 416 9.19 1.72 1.88
CA PRO A 416 9.93 0.53 2.31
C PRO A 416 11.34 0.80 2.83
N LEU A 417 12.01 1.80 2.31
CA LEU A 417 13.32 2.22 2.80
C LEU A 417 13.26 2.95 4.16
N GLY A 418 12.07 3.24 4.69
CA GLY A 418 11.88 3.94 5.97
C GLY A 418 12.35 5.38 5.90
N ALA A 419 13.42 5.74 6.64
CA ALA A 419 13.95 7.10 6.70
C ALA A 419 15.40 7.19 6.22
N ASN A 420 15.97 8.41 6.18
CA ASN A 420 17.38 8.67 5.87
C ASN A 420 17.82 8.16 4.48
N PHE A 421 17.02 8.46 3.43
CA PHE A 421 17.33 7.99 2.07
C PHE A 421 16.95 8.99 0.97
N ARG A 422 17.54 8.76 -0.21
CA ARG A 422 17.11 9.26 -1.52
C ARG A 422 17.03 8.09 -2.47
N GLU A 423 15.97 8.02 -3.28
CA GLU A 423 15.74 6.94 -4.23
C GLU A 423 15.27 7.51 -5.57
N PHE A 424 15.74 6.91 -6.66
CA PHE A 424 15.23 7.09 -8.02
C PHE A 424 14.70 5.77 -8.51
N ILE A 425 13.50 5.78 -9.09
CA ILE A 425 12.83 4.61 -9.64
C ILE A 425 12.41 4.90 -11.07
N GLY A 426 12.69 3.96 -11.96
CA GLY A 426 12.16 3.95 -13.33
C GLY A 426 11.47 2.63 -13.62
N ILE A 427 10.22 2.65 -14.07
CA ILE A 427 9.45 1.45 -14.40
C ILE A 427 8.84 1.60 -15.79
N LEU A 428 8.97 0.55 -16.60
CA LEU A 428 8.28 0.37 -17.88
C LEU A 428 7.47 -0.91 -17.83
N ASN A 429 6.21 -0.83 -18.29
CA ASN A 429 5.35 -2.00 -18.44
C ASN A 429 4.74 -1.99 -19.84
N TYR A 430 4.88 -3.10 -20.58
CA TYR A 430 4.35 -3.25 -21.90
C TYR A 430 3.48 -4.51 -22.00
N SER A 431 2.30 -4.35 -22.56
CA SER A 431 1.35 -5.46 -22.73
C SER A 431 0.96 -5.63 -24.20
N VAL A 432 1.19 -6.81 -24.77
CA VAL A 432 0.81 -7.15 -26.14
C VAL A 432 0.20 -8.54 -26.21
N GLY A 433 -1.02 -8.64 -26.74
CA GLY A 433 -1.76 -9.89 -26.73
C GLY A 433 -1.89 -10.46 -25.32
N ARG A 434 -1.30 -11.61 -25.05
CA ARG A 434 -1.23 -12.26 -23.73
C ARG A 434 0.11 -12.07 -23.03
N PHE A 435 1.06 -11.40 -23.66
CA PHE A 435 2.37 -11.16 -23.06
C PHE A 435 2.39 -9.85 -22.28
N ASP A 436 3.03 -9.89 -21.12
CA ASP A 436 3.35 -8.71 -20.31
C ASP A 436 4.85 -8.70 -20.07
N PHE A 437 5.44 -7.51 -20.23
CA PHE A 437 6.84 -7.23 -19.96
C PHE A 437 6.93 -6.12 -18.95
N MET A 438 7.78 -6.27 -17.94
CA MET A 438 8.10 -5.23 -16.99
C MET A 438 9.62 -5.06 -16.89
N GLY A 439 10.07 -3.84 -16.82
CA GLY A 439 11.45 -3.47 -16.47
C GLY A 439 11.44 -2.42 -15.38
N GLN A 440 12.26 -2.61 -14.36
CA GLN A 440 12.41 -1.69 -13.24
C GLN A 440 13.89 -1.43 -12.97
N LEU A 441 14.23 -0.17 -12.71
CA LEU A 441 15.55 0.26 -12.28
C LEU A 441 15.41 1.17 -11.07
N ASN A 442 16.12 0.85 -9.98
CA ASN A 442 16.19 1.71 -8.81
C ASN A 442 17.65 2.05 -8.49
N TYR A 443 17.85 3.27 -8.06
CA TYR A 443 19.06 3.72 -7.41
C TYR A 443 18.72 4.39 -6.10
N ALA A 444 19.25 3.87 -4.98
CA ALA A 444 19.06 4.50 -3.69
C ALA A 444 20.40 4.80 -3.00
N LYS A 445 20.42 5.92 -2.27
CA LYS A 445 21.47 6.27 -1.34
C LYS A 445 20.88 6.51 0.04
N TYR A 446 21.39 5.82 1.04
CA TYR A 446 20.91 5.93 2.41
C TYR A 446 22.04 5.79 3.42
N GLY A 447 21.78 6.20 4.67
CA GLY A 447 22.71 6.01 5.76
C GLY A 447 22.23 4.92 6.71
N LEU A 448 23.03 3.86 6.92
CA LEU A 448 22.71 2.82 7.90
C LEU A 448 23.12 3.25 9.30
N ASP A 449 22.36 2.78 10.29
CA ASP A 449 22.71 2.92 11.70
C ASP A 449 23.80 1.89 12.08
N PRO A 450 24.95 2.30 12.63
CA PRO A 450 25.85 1.38 13.31
C PRO A 450 25.14 0.71 14.49
N ALA A 451 25.62 -0.46 14.92
CA ALA A 451 24.94 -1.29 15.91
C ALA A 451 24.59 -0.55 17.22
N SER A 452 25.42 0.39 17.67
CA SER A 452 25.29 1.12 18.94
C SER A 452 24.77 2.55 18.82
N LEU A 453 24.52 3.04 17.58
CA LEU A 453 24.15 4.43 17.33
C LEU A 453 22.85 4.52 16.55
N ASN A 454 22.18 5.66 16.66
CA ASN A 454 20.97 5.96 15.91
C ASN A 454 21.19 7.19 15.03
N PHE A 455 21.30 6.99 13.72
CA PHE A 455 21.39 8.06 12.72
C PHE A 455 20.07 8.27 11.97
N GLY A 456 18.98 7.66 12.49
CA GLY A 456 17.64 7.87 12.00
C GLY A 456 17.27 7.08 10.75
N LYS A 457 17.87 5.91 10.53
CA LYS A 457 17.50 4.98 9.46
C LYS A 457 16.40 4.03 9.90
N ASP A 458 16.54 3.43 11.08
CA ASP A 458 15.62 2.45 11.62
C ASP A 458 14.45 3.15 12.32
N VAL A 459 13.29 3.13 11.67
CA VAL A 459 12.07 3.80 12.15
C VAL A 459 11.49 3.19 13.44
N ASN A 460 11.95 1.99 13.83
CA ASN A 460 11.54 1.34 15.07
C ASN A 460 12.39 1.79 16.27
N LYS A 461 13.49 2.50 16.04
CA LYS A 461 14.29 3.10 17.11
C LYS A 461 13.65 4.40 17.60
N PRO A 462 13.76 4.72 18.92
CA PRO A 462 13.22 5.96 19.45
C PRO A 462 13.86 7.18 18.78
N PHE A 463 13.09 8.25 18.65
CA PHE A 463 13.62 9.55 18.22
C PHE A 463 14.53 10.13 19.30
N ILE A 464 15.74 9.62 19.35
CA ILE A 464 16.84 10.11 20.19
C ILE A 464 18.05 10.31 19.26
N PRO A 465 18.23 11.51 18.68
CA PRO A 465 19.32 11.77 17.77
C PRO A 465 20.69 11.56 18.43
N THR A 466 21.58 10.87 17.78
CA THR A 466 22.97 10.74 18.22
C THR A 466 23.64 12.13 18.22
N PRO A 467 24.39 12.53 19.29
CA PRO A 467 25.10 13.80 19.31
C PRO A 467 25.96 14.01 18.06
N GLY A 468 25.89 15.21 17.46
CA GLY A 468 26.61 15.56 16.24
C GLY A 468 25.91 15.17 14.93
N THR A 469 24.69 14.62 14.98
CA THR A 469 23.89 14.39 13.77
C THR A 469 23.40 15.72 13.20
N THR A 470 23.43 15.82 11.87
CA THR A 470 23.07 17.05 11.14
C THR A 470 21.66 17.03 10.56
N GLY A 471 20.94 15.89 10.65
CA GLY A 471 19.67 15.71 9.95
C GLY A 471 19.81 15.60 8.43
N SER A 472 21.03 15.47 7.91
CA SER A 472 21.29 15.32 6.47
C SER A 472 21.05 13.89 6.02
N VAL A 473 20.41 13.74 4.86
CA VAL A 473 20.16 12.43 4.25
C VAL A 473 21.48 11.73 3.89
N GLY A 474 21.61 10.47 4.31
CA GLY A 474 22.81 9.65 4.10
C GLY A 474 23.79 9.67 5.27
N GLN A 475 23.44 10.32 6.40
CA GLN A 475 24.26 10.27 7.63
C GLN A 475 24.33 8.84 8.21
N GLY A 476 25.42 8.51 8.91
CA GLY A 476 25.73 7.15 9.36
C GLY A 476 26.62 6.43 8.36
N ILE A 477 26.43 5.13 8.13
CA ILE A 477 27.18 4.35 7.14
C ILE A 477 26.56 4.60 5.77
N ALA A 478 27.19 5.48 4.98
CA ALA A 478 26.72 5.83 3.65
C ALA A 478 26.70 4.59 2.73
N THR A 479 25.55 4.25 2.21
CA THR A 479 25.30 3.04 1.43
C THR A 479 24.64 3.42 0.11
N ASN A 480 25.10 2.79 -0.98
CA ASN A 480 24.49 2.88 -2.30
C ASN A 480 23.84 1.54 -2.65
N LEU A 481 22.65 1.59 -3.20
CA LEU A 481 21.90 0.44 -3.69
C LEU A 481 21.56 0.65 -5.17
N TYR A 482 21.93 -0.33 -5.98
CA TYR A 482 21.49 -0.47 -7.37
C TYR A 482 20.60 -1.70 -7.47
N TYR A 483 19.45 -1.53 -8.09
CA TYR A 483 18.49 -2.60 -8.33
C TYR A 483 18.00 -2.55 -9.76
N ALA A 484 17.98 -3.70 -10.42
CA ALA A 484 17.40 -3.86 -11.75
C ALA A 484 16.59 -5.16 -11.77
N GLU A 485 15.35 -5.08 -12.23
CA GLU A 485 14.47 -6.24 -12.41
C GLU A 485 13.84 -6.20 -13.79
N GLY A 486 13.69 -7.37 -14.40
CA GLY A 486 12.93 -7.56 -15.61
C GLY A 486 12.09 -8.82 -15.55
N THR A 487 10.83 -8.73 -15.97
CA THR A 487 9.95 -9.90 -16.08
C THR A 487 9.31 -9.97 -17.45
N ALA A 488 9.15 -11.19 -17.94
CA ALA A 488 8.33 -11.51 -19.12
C ALA A 488 7.31 -12.57 -18.70
N SER A 489 6.03 -12.33 -18.96
CA SER A 489 4.99 -13.26 -18.57
C SER A 489 3.98 -13.52 -19.69
N LEU A 490 3.45 -14.74 -19.70
CA LEU A 490 2.39 -15.19 -20.58
C LEU A 490 1.13 -15.45 -19.78
N LEU A 491 0.11 -14.61 -19.97
CA LEU A 491 -1.18 -14.74 -19.31
C LEU A 491 -1.94 -15.98 -19.81
N ILE A 492 -2.29 -16.86 -18.87
CA ILE A 492 -3.06 -18.09 -19.12
C ILE A 492 -4.54 -17.82 -18.86
N ASN A 493 -4.88 -17.35 -17.65
CA ASN A 493 -6.26 -17.02 -17.26
C ASN A 493 -6.32 -15.63 -16.61
N PRO A 494 -7.10 -14.70 -17.20
CA PRO A 494 -7.18 -13.34 -16.65
C PRO A 494 -7.98 -13.23 -15.35
N LYS A 495 -8.87 -14.20 -15.05
CA LYS A 495 -9.79 -14.13 -13.90
C LYS A 495 -9.08 -14.14 -12.55
N TYR A 496 -7.98 -14.87 -12.47
CA TYR A 496 -7.14 -14.97 -11.26
C TYR A 496 -5.67 -14.77 -11.61
N ASN A 497 -5.40 -14.06 -12.73
CA ASN A 497 -4.06 -13.65 -13.16
C ASN A 497 -3.08 -14.83 -13.26
N LEU A 498 -3.57 -16.02 -13.68
CA LEU A 498 -2.69 -17.18 -13.89
C LEU A 498 -1.77 -16.90 -15.09
N ARG A 499 -0.46 -17.00 -14.87
CA ARG A 499 0.55 -16.74 -15.90
C ARG A 499 1.80 -17.58 -15.71
N PHE A 500 2.49 -17.90 -16.77
CA PHE A 500 3.90 -18.26 -16.72
C PHE A 500 4.73 -16.97 -16.66
N GLU A 501 5.76 -16.95 -15.83
CA GLU A 501 6.63 -15.79 -15.65
C GLU A 501 8.09 -16.21 -15.61
N LEU A 502 8.92 -15.51 -16.39
CA LEU A 502 10.38 -15.53 -16.34
C LEU A 502 10.82 -14.19 -15.78
N GLY A 503 11.68 -14.20 -14.76
CA GLY A 503 12.20 -13.02 -14.11
C GLY A 503 13.72 -13.02 -14.03
N GLY A 504 14.29 -11.83 -14.02
CA GLY A 504 15.70 -11.59 -13.73
C GLY A 504 15.86 -10.40 -12.80
N LEU A 505 16.74 -10.51 -11.81
CA LEU A 505 16.99 -9.47 -10.82
C LEU A 505 18.51 -9.33 -10.58
N LEU A 506 18.97 -8.10 -10.59
CA LEU A 506 20.32 -7.71 -10.19
C LEU A 506 20.23 -6.71 -9.05
N ARG A 507 20.94 -6.95 -7.96
CA ARG A 507 21.03 -6.04 -6.80
C ARG A 507 22.48 -5.92 -6.36
N ASP A 508 22.94 -4.69 -6.15
CA ASP A 508 24.27 -4.38 -5.60
C ASP A 508 24.14 -3.32 -4.51
N GLU A 509 24.36 -3.71 -3.28
CA GLU A 509 24.41 -2.83 -2.11
C GLU A 509 25.85 -2.69 -1.64
N THR A 510 26.37 -1.47 -1.66
CA THR A 510 27.79 -1.19 -1.38
C THR A 510 27.94 -0.07 -0.37
N ASN A 511 28.80 -0.29 0.65
CA ASN A 511 29.18 0.68 1.66
C ASN A 511 30.61 0.42 2.17
N SER A 512 31.03 1.15 3.21
CA SER A 512 32.38 0.99 3.80
C SER A 512 32.61 -0.38 4.46
N LEU A 513 31.57 -1.16 4.74
CA LEU A 513 31.66 -2.50 5.33
C LEU A 513 31.78 -3.61 4.27
N GLY A 514 31.56 -3.28 3.00
CA GLY A 514 31.63 -4.22 1.89
C GLY A 514 30.54 -4.06 0.85
N SER A 515 30.39 -5.08 -0.01
CA SER A 515 29.37 -5.15 -1.06
C SER A 515 28.58 -6.45 -0.94
N LYS A 516 27.25 -6.34 -1.03
CA LYS A 516 26.31 -7.47 -1.10
C LYS A 516 25.65 -7.48 -2.47
N LYS A 517 25.93 -8.52 -3.26
CA LYS A 517 25.41 -8.66 -4.62
C LYS A 517 24.42 -9.82 -4.72
N THR A 518 23.45 -9.65 -5.58
CA THR A 518 22.49 -10.70 -5.97
C THR A 518 22.31 -10.67 -7.48
N ALA A 519 22.40 -11.83 -8.12
CA ALA A 519 22.10 -12.02 -9.55
C ALA A 519 21.17 -13.24 -9.67
N LEU A 520 19.87 -12.99 -9.71
CA LEU A 520 18.82 -14.00 -9.60
C LEU A 520 18.09 -14.15 -10.94
N ILE A 521 17.88 -15.38 -11.38
CA ILE A 521 16.93 -15.71 -12.43
C ILE A 521 15.84 -16.57 -11.82
N THR A 522 14.59 -16.29 -12.17
CA THR A 522 13.41 -17.00 -11.68
C THR A 522 12.51 -17.42 -12.86
N PHE A 523 11.80 -18.50 -12.64
CA PHE A 523 10.79 -18.98 -13.57
C PHE A 523 9.66 -19.63 -12.78
N GLY A 524 8.40 -19.42 -13.17
CA GLY A 524 7.29 -19.96 -12.41
C GLY A 524 5.92 -19.87 -13.05
N LEU A 525 4.97 -20.60 -12.45
CA LEU A 525 3.54 -20.51 -12.70
C LEU A 525 2.93 -19.70 -11.56
N ARG A 526 2.42 -18.52 -11.84
CA ARG A 526 1.98 -17.56 -10.85
C ARG A 526 0.51 -17.17 -11.04
N SER A 527 -0.20 -16.95 -9.94
CA SER A 527 -1.58 -16.47 -9.95
C SER A 527 -1.84 -15.55 -8.77
N THR A 528 -1.41 -14.30 -8.87
CA THR A 528 -1.58 -13.36 -7.75
C THR A 528 -1.74 -11.94 -8.26
N PHE A 529 -2.56 -11.15 -7.52
CA PHE A 529 -2.64 -9.69 -7.64
C PHE A 529 -1.95 -8.98 -6.46
N ARG A 530 -1.34 -9.70 -5.53
CA ARG A 530 -0.63 -9.11 -4.39
C ARG A 530 0.73 -8.55 -4.82
N SER A 531 1.15 -7.47 -4.17
CA SER A 531 2.51 -6.95 -4.30
C SER A 531 3.48 -7.78 -3.45
N LEU A 532 4.60 -8.17 -4.03
CA LEU A 532 5.73 -8.80 -3.35
C LEU A 532 6.93 -7.88 -3.53
N TYR A 533 7.36 -7.23 -2.45
CA TYR A 533 8.46 -6.28 -2.49
C TYR A 533 9.81 -6.97 -2.36
N HIS A 534 10.69 -6.73 -3.33
CA HIS A 534 12.07 -7.25 -3.38
C HIS A 534 13.09 -6.14 -3.58
N ASP A 535 12.65 -4.92 -3.78
CA ASP A 535 13.38 -3.79 -4.34
C ASP A 535 13.73 -2.70 -3.30
N PHE A 536 14.16 -3.14 -2.11
CA PHE A 536 14.56 -2.27 -1.02
C PHE A 536 15.87 -2.71 -0.35
#